data_32afe57c8b4d6ef98f7ca9854e78d0f2
#
_entry.id   32afe57c8b4d6ef98f7ca9854e78d0f2
#
_cell.length_a   1.000
_cell.length_b   1.000
_cell.length_c   1.000
_cell.angle_alpha   90.00
_cell.angle_beta   90.00
_cell.angle_gamma   90.00
#
_symmetry.space_group_name_H-M   'P 1'
#
loop_
_entity.id
_entity.type
_entity.pdbx_description
1 polymer ?
#
loop_
_entity_poly.entity_id
_entity_poly.type
_entity_poly.pdbx_seq_one_letter_code
_entity_poly.pdbx_strand_id
1 'polypeptide(L)'
;MKEVILSLRKFSLRWAIAIVFAATLIVGLFSLFNGKSLGLTAIITALTITLFYVTFAVQAIEKDEKAIITSCIFMAAMLCSIGGSFKIFNESPDFGNMLLDDVFGGNDSMQSWAYESVEISAPYTLLMNILMLVGFFISINNIKKKFVFAWWVAIIAQIVSTWGTFVVFSNSDFSTFQTCNNATQIITFVLLIIILCIGGKSNITKNEVQEIKSEMSKHVSPEKDSIISKSGDLIKIKELLDSGILTEEEFNNEKKKILNM
;
A
#
# COMPACT_ATOMS: atom_id res chain seq x y z
N MET A 1 0.51 19.03 3.13
CA MET A 1 0.83 17.62 3.50
C MET A 1 -0.38 16.90 4.11
N LYS A 2 -1.02 17.42 5.18
CA LYS A 2 -2.19 16.81 5.83
C LYS A 2 -3.30 16.44 4.83
N GLU A 3 -3.73 17.40 4.01
CA GLU A 3 -4.78 17.21 3.00
C GLU A 3 -4.40 16.17 1.94
N VAL A 4 -3.13 16.16 1.51
CA VAL A 4 -2.63 15.18 0.54
C VAL A 4 -2.67 13.77 1.11
N ILE A 5 -2.22 13.57 2.36
CA ILE A 5 -2.28 12.27 3.03
C ILE A 5 -3.74 11.81 3.17
N LEU A 6 -4.63 12.70 3.62
CA LEU A 6 -6.04 12.34 3.80
C LEU A 6 -6.79 12.11 2.48
N SER A 7 -6.35 12.72 1.37
CA SER A 7 -6.92 12.45 0.05
C SER A 7 -6.76 11.00 -0.39
N LEU A 8 -5.75 10.29 0.13
CA LEU A 8 -5.54 8.86 -0.12
C LEU A 8 -6.67 7.96 0.42
N ARG A 9 -7.57 8.48 1.26
CA ARG A 9 -8.80 7.76 1.64
C ARG A 9 -9.70 7.46 0.45
N LYS A 10 -9.69 8.32 -0.57
CA LYS A 10 -10.44 8.13 -1.81
C LYS A 10 -9.76 7.15 -2.78
N PHE A 11 -8.47 6.87 -2.55
CA PHE A 11 -7.69 6.00 -3.41
C PHE A 11 -7.94 4.54 -3.05
N SER A 12 -8.31 3.71 -4.02
CA SER A 12 -8.60 2.30 -3.77
C SER A 12 -7.35 1.52 -3.38
N LEU A 13 -7.42 0.75 -2.27
CA LEU A 13 -6.35 -0.16 -1.87
C LEU A 13 -6.02 -1.20 -2.94
N ARG A 14 -6.99 -1.61 -3.76
CA ARG A 14 -6.76 -2.51 -4.89
C ARG A 14 -5.84 -1.90 -5.93
N TRP A 15 -6.01 -0.62 -6.23
CA TRP A 15 -5.10 0.10 -7.12
C TRP A 15 -3.71 0.25 -6.51
N ALA A 16 -3.60 0.52 -5.20
CA ALA A 16 -2.31 0.57 -4.52
C ALA A 16 -1.56 -0.77 -4.65
N ILE A 17 -2.26 -1.89 -4.45
CA ILE A 17 -1.70 -3.24 -4.63
C ILE A 17 -1.31 -3.47 -6.10
N ALA A 18 -2.17 -3.12 -7.05
CA ALA A 18 -1.88 -3.27 -8.48
C ALA A 18 -0.63 -2.48 -8.90
N ILE A 19 -0.45 -1.27 -8.37
CA ILE A 19 0.74 -0.45 -8.62
C ILE A 19 1.99 -1.13 -8.07
N VAL A 20 1.94 -1.70 -6.85
CA VAL A 20 3.07 -2.44 -6.27
C VAL A 20 3.44 -3.61 -7.17
N PHE A 21 2.47 -4.44 -7.58
CA PHE A 21 2.73 -5.58 -8.47
C PHE A 21 3.27 -5.14 -9.83
N ALA A 22 2.67 -4.14 -10.46
CA ALA A 22 3.13 -3.63 -11.75
C ALA A 22 4.54 -3.06 -11.66
N ALA A 23 4.83 -2.27 -10.64
CA ALA A 23 6.16 -1.72 -10.41
C ALA A 23 7.19 -2.83 -10.18
N THR A 24 6.89 -3.82 -9.32
CA THR A 24 7.78 -4.95 -9.06
C THR A 24 8.06 -5.75 -10.33
N LEU A 25 7.05 -5.98 -11.19
CA LEU A 25 7.21 -6.67 -12.47
C LEU A 25 8.08 -5.87 -13.44
N ILE A 26 7.79 -4.58 -13.64
CA ILE A 26 8.53 -3.70 -14.55
C ILE A 26 9.99 -3.61 -14.10
N VAL A 27 10.19 -3.42 -12.80
CA VAL A 27 11.49 -3.31 -12.17
C VAL A 27 12.26 -4.62 -12.30
N GLY A 28 11.63 -5.77 -12.05
CA GLY A 28 12.23 -7.09 -12.23
C GLY A 28 12.67 -7.34 -13.67
N LEU A 29 11.83 -7.00 -14.65
CA LEU A 29 12.19 -7.09 -16.06
C LEU A 29 13.32 -6.14 -16.45
N PHE A 30 13.33 -4.91 -15.93
CA PHE A 30 14.39 -3.95 -16.22
C PHE A 30 15.75 -4.37 -15.62
N SER A 31 15.73 -5.01 -14.44
CA SER A 31 16.97 -5.52 -13.81
C SER A 31 17.59 -6.69 -14.56
N LEU A 32 16.79 -7.48 -15.28
CA LEU A 32 17.31 -8.55 -16.15
C LEU A 32 18.10 -8.00 -17.36
N PHE A 33 17.77 -6.79 -17.81
CA PHE A 33 18.41 -6.19 -18.99
C PHE A 33 19.54 -5.19 -18.65
N ASN A 34 19.65 -4.76 -17.40
CA ASN A 34 20.55 -3.65 -17.06
C ASN A 34 21.08 -3.78 -15.62
N GLY A 35 22.23 -4.43 -15.46
CA GLY A 35 22.83 -4.73 -14.15
C GLY A 35 23.01 -3.52 -13.22
N LYS A 36 23.21 -2.30 -13.76
CA LYS A 36 23.31 -1.05 -12.97
C LYS A 36 21.96 -0.52 -12.46
N SER A 37 20.85 -1.12 -12.85
CA SER A 37 19.51 -0.64 -12.50
C SER A 37 19.03 -1.08 -11.12
N LEU A 38 19.76 -1.96 -10.41
CA LEU A 38 19.34 -2.50 -9.10
C LEU A 38 19.08 -1.42 -8.05
N GLY A 39 19.92 -0.37 -7.97
CA GLY A 39 19.69 0.74 -7.05
C GLY A 39 18.40 1.52 -7.37
N LEU A 40 18.14 1.78 -8.66
CA LEU A 40 16.91 2.45 -9.10
C LEU A 40 15.69 1.55 -8.85
N THR A 41 15.81 0.25 -9.08
CA THR A 41 14.75 -0.73 -8.83
C THR A 41 14.39 -0.79 -7.35
N ALA A 42 15.39 -0.82 -6.47
CA ALA A 42 15.18 -0.81 -5.03
C ALA A 42 14.46 0.46 -4.56
N ILE A 43 14.82 1.63 -5.11
CA ILE A 43 14.15 2.90 -4.80
C ILE A 43 12.69 2.88 -5.26
N ILE A 44 12.42 2.46 -6.50
CA ILE A 44 11.04 2.38 -7.03
C ILE A 44 10.19 1.41 -6.20
N THR A 45 10.76 0.26 -5.84
CA THR A 45 10.09 -0.72 -4.99
C THR A 45 9.80 -0.14 -3.60
N ALA A 46 10.76 0.53 -2.97
CA ALA A 46 10.57 1.20 -1.68
C ALA A 46 9.46 2.25 -1.75
N LEU A 47 9.43 3.08 -2.80
CA LEU A 47 8.40 4.11 -3.01
C LEU A 47 7.00 3.49 -3.15
N THR A 48 6.85 2.42 -3.94
CA THR A 48 5.55 1.79 -4.16
C THR A 48 5.05 1.03 -2.94
N ILE A 49 5.93 0.35 -2.22
CA ILE A 49 5.60 -0.31 -0.94
C ILE A 49 5.16 0.74 0.09
N THR A 50 5.84 1.88 0.14
CA THR A 50 5.46 2.96 1.06
C THR A 50 4.12 3.57 0.70
N LEU A 51 3.85 3.81 -0.59
CA LEU A 51 2.54 4.26 -1.04
C LEU A 51 1.44 3.30 -0.58
N PHE A 52 1.68 1.99 -0.69
CA PHE A 52 0.76 0.98 -0.20
C PHE A 52 0.54 1.10 1.32
N TYR A 53 1.60 1.12 2.14
CA TYR A 53 1.47 1.20 3.59
C TYR A 53 0.84 2.51 4.07
N VAL A 54 1.18 3.65 3.46
CA VAL A 54 0.56 4.95 3.74
C VAL A 54 -0.94 4.92 3.39
N THR A 55 -1.30 4.40 2.22
CA THR A 55 -2.70 4.26 1.81
C THR A 55 -3.46 3.33 2.75
N PHE A 56 -2.85 2.20 3.13
CA PHE A 56 -3.42 1.25 4.08
C PHE A 56 -3.63 1.90 5.45
N ALA A 57 -2.64 2.62 5.99
CA ALA A 57 -2.75 3.32 7.26
C ALA A 57 -3.89 4.35 7.26
N VAL A 58 -3.95 5.21 6.23
CA VAL A 58 -4.97 6.26 6.12
C VAL A 58 -6.38 5.66 6.05
N GLN A 59 -6.55 4.51 5.39
CA GLN A 59 -7.86 3.86 5.27
C GLN A 59 -8.23 3.03 6.49
N ALA A 60 -7.24 2.39 7.12
CA ALA A 60 -7.46 1.52 8.27
C ALA A 60 -7.70 2.27 9.58
N ILE A 61 -7.09 3.45 9.75
CA ILE A 61 -7.14 4.21 10.99
C ILE A 61 -8.35 5.15 10.99
N GLU A 62 -9.11 5.17 12.10
CA GLU A 62 -10.31 6.01 12.24
C GLU A 62 -9.93 7.48 12.41
N LYS A 63 -9.04 7.78 13.37
CA LYS A 63 -8.65 9.15 13.74
C LYS A 63 -7.64 9.72 12.76
N ASP A 64 -7.95 10.86 12.15
CA ASP A 64 -7.12 11.55 11.16
C ASP A 64 -5.72 11.87 11.68
N GLU A 65 -5.61 12.36 12.91
CA GLU A 65 -4.31 12.70 13.51
C GLU A 65 -3.39 11.47 13.61
N LYS A 66 -3.94 10.33 14.05
CA LYS A 66 -3.18 9.08 14.15
C LYS A 66 -2.82 8.54 12.76
N ALA A 67 -3.72 8.65 11.78
CA ALA A 67 -3.46 8.28 10.42
C ALA A 67 -2.31 9.10 9.81
N ILE A 68 -2.27 10.41 10.06
CA ILE A 68 -1.21 11.31 9.59
C ILE A 68 0.12 10.97 10.26
N ILE A 69 0.14 10.82 11.59
CA ILE A 69 1.36 10.48 12.34
C ILE A 69 1.93 9.16 11.84
N THR A 70 1.11 8.12 11.74
CA THR A 70 1.53 6.80 11.23
C THR A 70 2.06 6.88 9.81
N SER A 71 1.41 7.64 8.93
CA SER A 71 1.85 7.86 7.56
C SER A 71 3.19 8.57 7.49
N CYS A 72 3.43 9.57 8.35
CA CYS A 72 4.72 10.25 8.44
C CYS A 72 5.84 9.30 8.92
N ILE A 73 5.54 8.42 9.88
CA ILE A 73 6.49 7.40 10.34
C ILE A 73 6.81 6.41 9.21
N PHE A 74 5.82 5.95 8.45
CA PHE A 74 6.05 5.05 7.30
C PHE A 74 6.87 5.74 6.20
N MET A 75 6.65 7.03 5.94
CA MET A 75 7.49 7.80 5.03
C MET A 75 8.94 7.95 5.53
N ALA A 76 9.13 8.15 6.84
CA ALA A 76 10.46 8.16 7.44
C ALA A 76 11.16 6.79 7.33
N ALA A 77 10.43 5.70 7.54
CA ALA A 77 10.92 4.35 7.32
C ALA A 77 11.37 4.13 5.86
N MET A 78 10.64 4.67 4.88
CA MET A 78 11.04 4.64 3.48
C MET A 78 12.38 5.34 3.24
N LEU A 79 12.62 6.50 3.86
CA LEU A 79 13.90 7.21 3.72
C LEU A 79 15.06 6.36 4.20
N CYS A 80 14.88 5.57 5.27
CA CYS A 80 15.87 4.61 5.72
C CYS A 80 16.12 3.52 4.65
N SER A 81 15.06 2.96 4.07
CA SER A 81 15.17 1.97 2.99
C SER A 81 15.93 2.52 1.77
N ILE A 82 15.60 3.74 1.35
CA ILE A 82 16.31 4.42 0.25
C ILE A 82 17.78 4.62 0.60
N GLY A 83 18.10 5.04 1.84
CA GLY A 83 19.46 5.20 2.32
C GLY A 83 20.28 3.91 2.22
N GLY A 84 19.69 2.78 2.64
CA GLY A 84 20.29 1.46 2.48
C GLY A 84 20.54 1.09 1.01
N SER A 85 19.58 1.36 0.15
CA SER A 85 19.69 1.10 -1.30
C SER A 85 20.79 1.94 -1.95
N PHE A 86 20.93 3.20 -1.56
CA PHE A 86 22.03 4.06 -2.02
C PHE A 86 23.39 3.54 -1.56
N LYS A 87 23.49 3.03 -0.35
CA LYS A 87 24.72 2.49 0.17
C LYS A 87 25.14 1.24 -0.62
N ILE A 88 24.19 0.31 -0.86
CA ILE A 88 24.44 -0.85 -1.73
C ILE A 88 24.92 -0.40 -3.11
N PHE A 89 24.25 0.59 -3.73
CA PHE A 89 24.61 1.07 -5.06
C PHE A 89 26.03 1.63 -5.13
N ASN A 90 26.50 2.29 -4.07
CA ASN A 90 27.83 2.90 -4.03
C ASN A 90 28.96 1.91 -3.66
N GLU A 91 28.67 0.92 -2.81
CA GLU A 91 29.66 0.00 -2.23
C GLU A 91 29.67 -1.37 -2.93
N SER A 92 28.63 -1.72 -3.66
CA SER A 92 28.49 -3.02 -4.32
C SER A 92 29.25 -3.06 -5.65
N PRO A 93 29.95 -4.15 -5.98
CA PRO A 93 30.56 -4.34 -7.30
C PRO A 93 29.52 -4.40 -8.42
N ASP A 94 29.98 -4.25 -9.67
CA ASP A 94 29.09 -4.23 -10.85
C ASP A 94 28.38 -5.58 -11.04
N PHE A 95 27.07 -5.61 -10.79
CA PHE A 95 26.25 -6.81 -10.88
C PHE A 95 26.35 -7.52 -12.25
N GLY A 96 26.55 -6.78 -13.33
CA GLY A 96 26.69 -7.35 -14.66
C GLY A 96 27.94 -8.23 -14.80
N ASN A 97 29.05 -7.81 -14.23
CA ASN A 97 30.27 -8.57 -14.21
C ASN A 97 30.15 -9.83 -13.35
N MET A 98 29.46 -9.72 -12.21
CA MET A 98 29.22 -10.87 -11.31
C MET A 98 28.33 -11.92 -11.94
N LEU A 99 27.25 -11.51 -12.66
CA LEU A 99 26.40 -12.43 -13.38
C LEU A 99 27.16 -13.19 -14.47
N LEU A 100 28.09 -12.51 -15.15
CA LEU A 100 28.95 -13.15 -16.15
C LEU A 100 29.92 -14.14 -15.51
N ASP A 101 30.48 -13.79 -14.37
CA ASP A 101 31.38 -14.67 -13.60
C ASP A 101 30.66 -15.93 -13.09
N ASP A 102 29.41 -15.81 -12.59
CA ASP A 102 28.62 -16.96 -12.17
C ASP A 102 28.23 -17.88 -13.34
N VAL A 103 27.81 -17.30 -14.47
CA VAL A 103 27.36 -18.07 -15.64
C VAL A 103 28.51 -18.75 -16.35
N PHE A 104 29.68 -18.10 -16.43
CA PHE A 104 30.85 -18.60 -17.22
C PHE A 104 32.01 -19.03 -16.36
N GLY A 105 32.11 -18.56 -15.12
CA GLY A 105 33.27 -18.83 -14.22
C GLY A 105 32.99 -19.92 -13.18
N GLY A 106 31.75 -20.33 -12.95
CA GLY A 106 31.40 -21.34 -11.95
C GLY A 106 31.68 -20.92 -10.50
N ASN A 107 31.74 -19.64 -10.21
CA ASN A 107 31.99 -19.09 -8.89
C ASN A 107 30.63 -18.72 -8.21
N ASP A 108 30.55 -18.90 -6.87
CA ASP A 108 29.39 -18.46 -6.05
C ASP A 108 29.40 -16.94 -5.80
N SER A 109 29.80 -16.14 -6.79
CA SER A 109 29.97 -14.69 -6.68
C SER A 109 28.64 -13.97 -6.42
N MET A 110 27.55 -14.44 -7.04
CA MET A 110 26.22 -13.88 -6.86
C MET A 110 25.68 -14.11 -5.44
N GLN A 111 25.94 -15.28 -4.85
CA GLN A 111 25.53 -15.56 -3.47
C GLN A 111 26.33 -14.73 -2.47
N SER A 112 27.64 -14.58 -2.68
CA SER A 112 28.49 -13.72 -1.88
C SER A 112 28.05 -12.26 -1.93
N TRP A 113 27.76 -11.75 -3.13
CA TRP A 113 27.25 -10.39 -3.31
C TRP A 113 25.90 -10.17 -2.62
N ALA A 114 24.99 -11.15 -2.69
CA ALA A 114 23.69 -11.05 -2.03
C ALA A 114 23.88 -10.93 -0.51
N TYR A 115 24.76 -11.69 0.09
CA TYR A 115 25.09 -11.61 1.52
C TYR A 115 25.72 -10.27 1.89
N GLU A 116 26.71 -9.82 1.15
CA GLU A 116 27.34 -8.52 1.35
C GLU A 116 26.34 -7.36 1.24
N SER A 117 25.46 -7.39 0.24
CA SER A 117 24.42 -6.38 0.07
C SER A 117 23.46 -6.32 1.25
N VAL A 118 23.08 -7.49 1.80
CA VAL A 118 22.23 -7.58 3.00
C VAL A 118 22.97 -7.01 4.21
N GLU A 119 24.25 -7.35 4.41
CA GLU A 119 25.04 -6.88 5.53
C GLU A 119 25.24 -5.35 5.49
N ILE A 120 25.59 -4.79 4.33
CA ILE A 120 25.71 -3.35 4.11
C ILE A 120 24.41 -2.61 4.41
N SER A 121 23.26 -3.17 4.04
CA SER A 121 21.95 -2.54 4.22
C SER A 121 21.29 -2.84 5.57
N ALA A 122 21.78 -3.83 6.32
CA ALA A 122 21.18 -4.30 7.56
C ALA A 122 20.84 -3.18 8.58
N PRO A 123 21.73 -2.21 8.88
CA PRO A 123 21.42 -1.15 9.84
C PRO A 123 20.29 -0.26 9.38
N TYR A 124 20.19 0.04 8.08
CA TYR A 124 19.10 0.85 7.51
C TYR A 124 17.79 0.09 7.50
N THR A 125 17.83 -1.19 7.12
CA THR A 125 16.66 -2.07 7.11
C THR A 125 16.15 -2.32 8.51
N LEU A 126 17.04 -2.48 9.49
CA LEU A 126 16.66 -2.63 10.89
C LEU A 126 15.95 -1.37 11.40
N LEU A 127 16.50 -0.19 11.14
CA LEU A 127 15.88 1.07 11.51
C LEU A 127 14.53 1.26 10.81
N MET A 128 14.42 0.95 9.53
CA MET A 128 13.16 0.95 8.79
C MET A 128 12.13 0.05 9.47
N ASN A 129 12.50 -1.18 9.79
CA ASN A 129 11.61 -2.16 10.42
C ASN A 129 11.13 -1.70 11.79
N ILE A 130 12.01 -1.12 12.61
CA ILE A 130 11.66 -0.55 13.93
C ILE A 130 10.66 0.61 13.75
N LEU A 131 10.90 1.53 12.82
CA LEU A 131 9.99 2.63 12.55
C LEU A 131 8.62 2.13 12.08
N MET A 132 8.58 1.11 11.22
CA MET A 132 7.32 0.49 10.80
C MET A 132 6.57 -0.11 11.99
N LEU A 133 7.23 -0.84 12.88
CA LEU A 133 6.61 -1.36 14.12
C LEU A 133 6.06 -0.25 14.99
N VAL A 134 6.83 0.82 15.22
CA VAL A 134 6.37 1.98 15.99
C VAL A 134 5.11 2.58 15.37
N GLY A 135 5.07 2.75 14.05
CA GLY A 135 3.90 3.25 13.32
C GLY A 135 2.68 2.34 13.52
N PHE A 136 2.86 1.03 13.44
CA PHE A 136 1.78 0.07 13.67
C PHE A 136 1.25 0.11 15.11
N PHE A 137 2.12 0.18 16.12
CA PHE A 137 1.72 0.18 17.52
C PHE A 137 1.04 1.48 17.97
N ILE A 138 1.49 2.64 17.51
CA ILE A 138 0.88 3.94 17.85
C ILE A 138 -0.60 4.00 17.48
N SER A 139 -0.99 3.29 16.43
CA SER A 139 -2.35 3.35 15.90
C SER A 139 -3.24 2.17 16.24
N ILE A 140 -2.73 1.17 16.97
CA ILE A 140 -3.42 -0.10 17.24
C ILE A 140 -4.82 0.07 17.85
N ASN A 141 -5.00 1.06 18.73
CA ASN A 141 -6.27 1.35 19.41
C ASN A 141 -7.26 2.17 18.55
N ASN A 142 -6.86 2.58 17.35
CA ASN A 142 -7.65 3.44 16.47
C ASN A 142 -7.94 2.78 15.12
N ILE A 143 -7.88 1.45 15.06
CA ILE A 143 -8.07 0.69 13.82
C ILE A 143 -9.56 0.38 13.64
N LYS A 144 -10.07 0.63 12.43
CA LYS A 144 -11.43 0.25 12.04
C LYS A 144 -11.60 -1.27 12.14
N LYS A 145 -12.72 -1.71 12.71
CA LYS A 145 -13.01 -3.14 12.97
C LYS A 145 -12.68 -4.07 11.80
N LYS A 146 -13.00 -3.66 10.57
CA LYS A 146 -12.76 -4.46 9.36
C LYS A 146 -11.29 -4.68 9.04
N PHE A 147 -10.38 -3.81 9.51
CA PHE A 147 -8.94 -3.89 9.25
C PHE A 147 -8.13 -4.47 10.40
N VAL A 148 -8.73 -4.74 11.56
CA VAL A 148 -8.03 -5.22 12.76
C VAL A 148 -7.20 -6.46 12.45
N PHE A 149 -7.79 -7.45 11.78
CA PHE A 149 -7.09 -8.68 11.43
C PHE A 149 -5.91 -8.42 10.47
N ALA A 150 -6.11 -7.64 9.42
CA ALA A 150 -5.04 -7.27 8.49
C ALA A 150 -3.91 -6.50 9.18
N TRP A 151 -4.25 -5.65 10.16
CA TRP A 151 -3.29 -4.89 10.94
C TRP A 151 -2.39 -5.80 11.79
N TRP A 152 -2.98 -6.78 12.47
CA TRP A 152 -2.20 -7.77 13.23
C TRP A 152 -1.30 -8.62 12.34
N VAL A 153 -1.78 -9.05 11.18
CA VAL A 153 -0.96 -9.79 10.21
C VAL A 153 0.23 -8.95 9.75
N ALA A 154 0.03 -7.64 9.51
CA ALA A 154 1.12 -6.73 9.16
C ALA A 154 2.15 -6.58 10.31
N ILE A 155 1.70 -6.48 11.56
CA ILE A 155 2.58 -6.44 12.74
C ILE A 155 3.42 -7.72 12.83
N ILE A 156 2.80 -8.89 12.67
CA ILE A 156 3.51 -10.18 12.72
C ILE A 156 4.57 -10.25 11.62
N ALA A 157 4.22 -9.88 10.38
CA ALA A 157 5.18 -9.82 9.28
C ALA A 157 6.38 -8.93 9.63
N GLN A 158 6.09 -7.76 10.21
CA GLN A 158 7.12 -6.79 10.57
C GLN A 158 8.01 -7.26 11.73
N ILE A 159 7.47 -7.97 12.73
CA ILE A 159 8.25 -8.57 13.82
C ILE A 159 9.21 -9.63 13.26
N VAL A 160 8.73 -10.52 12.39
CA VAL A 160 9.56 -11.56 11.76
C VAL A 160 10.68 -10.94 10.93
N SER A 161 10.36 -9.90 10.13
CA SER A 161 11.35 -9.15 9.34
C SER A 161 12.40 -8.47 10.23
N THR A 162 11.96 -7.84 11.31
CA THR A 162 12.87 -7.17 12.27
C THR A 162 13.82 -8.16 12.91
N TRP A 163 13.30 -9.32 13.33
CA TRP A 163 14.12 -10.37 13.92
C TRP A 163 15.18 -10.89 12.95
N GLY A 164 14.79 -11.23 11.71
CA GLY A 164 15.73 -11.68 10.69
C GLY A 164 16.83 -10.67 10.41
N THR A 165 16.47 -9.39 10.27
CA THR A 165 17.45 -8.31 10.03
C THR A 165 18.36 -8.10 11.25
N PHE A 166 17.83 -8.19 12.47
CA PHE A 166 18.62 -8.07 13.70
C PHE A 166 19.67 -9.19 13.81
N VAL A 167 19.32 -10.41 13.44
CA VAL A 167 20.24 -11.56 13.49
C VAL A 167 21.40 -11.39 12.52
N VAL A 168 21.16 -10.88 11.29
CA VAL A 168 22.27 -10.54 10.37
C VAL A 168 23.12 -9.42 10.93
N PHE A 169 22.48 -8.35 11.42
CA PHE A 169 23.20 -7.20 11.97
C PHE A 169 24.11 -7.56 13.15
N SER A 170 23.68 -8.52 14.00
CA SER A 170 24.43 -8.89 15.21
C SER A 170 25.43 -10.01 14.99
N ASN A 171 25.14 -11.00 14.15
CA ASN A 171 25.88 -12.26 14.08
C ASN A 171 26.21 -12.72 12.65
N SER A 172 25.85 -11.94 11.62
CA SER A 172 25.97 -12.31 10.18
C SER A 172 25.37 -13.69 9.85
N ASP A 173 24.28 -14.08 10.56
CA ASP A 173 23.60 -15.34 10.32
C ASP A 173 22.55 -15.18 9.19
N PHE A 174 22.99 -15.45 7.97
CA PHE A 174 22.19 -15.36 6.76
C PHE A 174 21.16 -16.49 6.64
N SER A 175 21.40 -17.66 7.26
CA SER A 175 20.45 -18.78 7.20
C SER A 175 19.15 -18.43 7.93
N THR A 176 19.26 -17.94 9.15
CA THR A 176 18.11 -17.44 9.91
C THR A 176 17.44 -16.25 9.23
N PHE A 177 18.22 -15.31 8.68
CA PHE A 177 17.70 -14.18 7.92
C PHE A 177 16.85 -14.65 6.72
N GLN A 178 17.37 -15.58 5.91
CA GLN A 178 16.67 -16.09 4.73
C GLN A 178 15.35 -16.78 5.12
N THR A 179 15.35 -17.54 6.20
CA THR A 179 14.14 -18.18 6.73
C THR A 179 13.11 -17.14 7.16
N CYS A 180 13.53 -16.11 7.90
CA CYS A 180 12.64 -15.00 8.31
C CYS A 180 12.14 -14.20 7.11
N ASN A 181 12.99 -13.94 6.12
CA ASN A 181 12.61 -13.22 4.90
C ASN A 181 11.55 -13.99 4.11
N ASN A 182 11.73 -15.30 3.90
CA ASN A 182 10.76 -16.16 3.23
C ASN A 182 9.41 -16.18 4.00
N ALA A 183 9.47 -16.33 5.33
CA ALA A 183 8.26 -16.27 6.16
C ALA A 183 7.56 -14.92 6.05
N THR A 184 8.30 -13.80 6.07
CA THR A 184 7.75 -12.46 5.91
C THR A 184 7.07 -12.29 4.55
N GLN A 185 7.66 -12.81 3.47
CA GLN A 185 7.06 -12.75 2.13
C GLN A 185 5.73 -13.50 2.08
N ILE A 186 5.65 -14.71 2.65
CA ILE A 186 4.41 -15.49 2.72
C ILE A 186 3.34 -14.74 3.53
N ILE A 187 3.69 -14.23 4.71
CA ILE A 187 2.75 -13.47 5.56
C ILE A 187 2.28 -12.19 4.85
N THR A 188 3.16 -11.50 4.15
CA THR A 188 2.81 -10.30 3.37
C THR A 188 1.89 -10.64 2.20
N PHE A 189 2.11 -11.76 1.52
CA PHE A 189 1.21 -12.24 0.47
C PHE A 189 -0.20 -12.53 1.02
N VAL A 190 -0.29 -13.20 2.18
CA VAL A 190 -1.57 -13.42 2.87
C VAL A 190 -2.22 -12.09 3.24
N LEU A 191 -1.45 -11.12 3.75
CA LEU A 191 -1.95 -9.77 4.04
C LEU A 191 -2.55 -9.10 2.81
N LEU A 192 -1.89 -9.18 1.66
CA LEU A 192 -2.39 -8.61 0.41
C LEU A 192 -3.72 -9.25 -0.02
N ILE A 193 -3.86 -10.57 0.11
CA ILE A 193 -5.12 -11.28 -0.18
C ILE A 193 -6.23 -10.79 0.77
N ILE A 194 -5.95 -10.69 2.07
CA ILE A 194 -6.92 -10.19 3.05
C ILE A 194 -7.39 -8.78 2.69
N ILE A 195 -6.45 -7.89 2.33
CA ILE A 195 -6.77 -6.50 1.96
C ILE A 195 -7.58 -6.46 0.66
N LEU A 196 -7.29 -7.30 -0.33
CA LEU A 196 -8.08 -7.42 -1.55
C LEU A 196 -9.53 -7.86 -1.26
N CYS A 197 -9.71 -8.79 -0.33
CA CYS A 197 -11.04 -9.23 0.10
C CYS A 197 -11.81 -8.12 0.86
N ILE A 198 -11.13 -7.39 1.73
CA ILE A 198 -11.73 -6.28 2.50
C ILE A 198 -12.01 -5.08 1.61
N GLY A 199 -11.07 -4.72 0.73
CA GLY A 199 -11.16 -3.55 -0.15
C GLY A 199 -12.21 -3.64 -1.26
N GLY A 200 -12.81 -4.84 -1.45
CA GLY A 200 -13.84 -5.05 -2.46
C GLY A 200 -15.24 -4.57 -2.08
N LYS A 201 -15.47 -4.26 -0.81
CA LYS A 201 -16.72 -3.66 -0.36
C LYS A 201 -16.54 -2.14 -0.32
N SER A 202 -17.30 -1.44 -1.16
CA SER A 202 -17.40 0.03 -1.17
C SER A 202 -17.40 0.60 0.26
N ASN A 203 -16.46 1.54 0.52
CA ASN A 203 -16.33 2.18 1.84
C ASN A 203 -17.42 3.23 2.14
N ILE A 204 -18.45 3.30 1.30
CA ILE A 204 -19.58 4.18 1.55
C ILE A 204 -20.35 3.57 2.72
N THR A 205 -20.17 4.14 3.89
CA THR A 205 -20.93 3.77 5.09
C THR A 205 -22.39 4.08 4.85
N LYS A 206 -23.31 3.28 5.46
CA LYS A 206 -24.75 3.57 5.41
C LYS A 206 -25.05 5.01 5.83
N ASN A 207 -24.21 5.62 6.67
CA ASN A 207 -24.35 7.01 7.11
C ASN A 207 -24.01 8.01 5.99
N GLU A 208 -22.96 7.77 5.18
CA GLU A 208 -22.65 8.61 4.01
C GLU A 208 -23.73 8.51 2.94
N VAL A 209 -24.29 7.30 2.73
CA VAL A 209 -25.46 7.11 1.85
C VAL A 209 -26.68 7.84 2.39
N GLN A 210 -26.87 7.85 3.71
CA GLN A 210 -27.97 8.55 4.36
C GLN A 210 -27.77 10.07 4.34
N GLU A 211 -26.53 10.54 4.46
CA GLU A 211 -26.15 11.95 4.35
C GLU A 211 -26.32 12.45 2.91
N ILE A 212 -25.87 11.70 1.91
CA ILE A 212 -26.11 11.98 0.49
C ILE A 212 -27.61 11.95 0.18
N LYS A 213 -28.35 10.97 0.72
CA LYS A 213 -29.83 10.94 0.57
C LYS A 213 -30.52 12.13 1.26
N SER A 214 -30.00 12.59 2.41
CA SER A 214 -30.56 13.75 3.13
C SER A 214 -30.21 15.07 2.45
N GLU A 215 -29.04 15.20 1.87
CA GLU A 215 -28.64 16.37 1.07
C GLU A 215 -29.42 16.42 -0.25
N MET A 216 -29.58 15.30 -0.94
CA MET A 216 -30.44 15.22 -2.12
C MET A 216 -31.87 15.58 -1.81
N SER A 217 -32.42 15.17 -0.63
CA SER A 217 -33.79 15.54 -0.23
C SER A 217 -33.91 17.02 0.17
N LYS A 218 -32.84 17.67 0.64
CA LYS A 218 -32.84 19.10 0.94
C LYS A 218 -32.76 20.00 -0.29
N HIS A 219 -32.17 19.48 -1.39
CA HIS A 219 -32.12 20.19 -2.67
C HIS A 219 -33.35 19.99 -3.56
N VAL A 220 -34.28 19.12 -3.17
CA VAL A 220 -35.56 18.99 -3.81
C VAL A 220 -36.56 19.95 -3.13
N SER A 221 -36.30 21.25 -3.21
CA SER A 221 -37.33 22.28 -3.03
C SER A 221 -38.10 22.42 -4.32
N PRO A 222 -39.47 22.56 -4.26
CA PRO A 222 -40.29 22.70 -5.44
C PRO A 222 -40.19 24.13 -5.97
N GLU A 223 -39.12 24.41 -6.71
CA GLU A 223 -39.06 25.67 -7.48
C GLU A 223 -38.74 25.39 -8.93
N LYS A 224 -39.55 25.99 -9.77
CA LYS A 224 -39.74 25.86 -11.21
C LYS A 224 -38.43 25.83 -12.04
N ASP A 225 -38.55 24.97 -13.04
CA ASP A 225 -38.00 25.14 -14.41
C ASP A 225 -36.48 25.15 -14.59
N SER A 226 -35.90 23.96 -14.82
CA SER A 226 -35.17 23.78 -16.09
C SER A 226 -34.96 22.30 -16.39
N ILE A 227 -35.21 21.89 -17.60
CA ILE A 227 -34.90 20.57 -18.17
C ILE A 227 -33.43 20.18 -17.90
N ILE A 228 -32.54 21.18 -17.78
CA ILE A 228 -31.10 21.01 -17.49
C ILE A 228 -30.84 20.50 -16.07
N SER A 229 -31.60 20.93 -15.07
CA SER A 229 -31.44 20.44 -13.69
C SER A 229 -31.91 18.99 -13.54
N LYS A 230 -33.05 18.65 -14.17
CA LYS A 230 -33.57 17.27 -14.18
C LYS A 230 -32.64 16.28 -14.88
N SER A 231 -31.95 16.69 -15.95
CA SER A 231 -31.00 15.84 -16.64
C SER A 231 -29.74 15.58 -15.80
N GLY A 232 -29.26 16.57 -15.04
CA GLY A 232 -28.13 16.40 -14.11
C GLY A 232 -28.43 15.42 -12.98
N ASP A 233 -29.65 15.46 -12.43
CA ASP A 233 -30.05 14.55 -11.37
C ASP A 233 -30.25 13.11 -11.89
N LEU A 234 -30.77 12.93 -13.10
CA LEU A 234 -30.87 11.63 -13.75
C LEU A 234 -29.49 10.99 -14.03
N ILE A 235 -28.50 11.79 -14.40
CA ILE A 235 -27.11 11.30 -14.58
C ILE A 235 -26.54 10.81 -13.25
N LYS A 236 -26.72 11.58 -12.17
CA LYS A 236 -26.23 11.21 -10.83
C LYS A 236 -26.83 9.92 -10.32
N ILE A 237 -28.16 9.74 -10.41
CA ILE A 237 -28.79 8.49 -9.94
C ILE A 237 -28.44 7.31 -10.82
N LYS A 238 -28.10 7.51 -12.10
CA LYS A 238 -27.57 6.47 -12.99
C LYS A 238 -26.16 6.04 -12.56
N GLU A 239 -25.28 6.99 -12.24
CA GLU A 239 -23.95 6.69 -11.69
C GLU A 239 -24.04 5.92 -10.37
N LEU A 240 -25.01 6.20 -9.53
CA LEU A 240 -25.26 5.47 -8.29
C LEU A 240 -25.76 4.04 -8.54
N LEU A 241 -26.56 3.83 -9.58
CA LEU A 241 -26.98 2.49 -10.04
C LEU A 241 -25.78 1.72 -10.60
N ASP A 242 -25.01 2.33 -11.50
CA ASP A 242 -23.84 1.70 -12.16
C ASP A 242 -22.73 1.38 -11.14
N SER A 243 -22.65 2.13 -10.04
CA SER A 243 -21.75 1.84 -8.91
C SER A 243 -22.32 0.81 -7.90
N GLY A 244 -23.52 0.29 -8.11
CA GLY A 244 -24.17 -0.68 -7.23
C GLY A 244 -24.61 -0.12 -5.89
N ILE A 245 -24.72 1.21 -5.75
CA ILE A 245 -25.18 1.91 -4.55
C ILE A 245 -26.71 1.92 -4.47
N LEU A 246 -27.37 2.03 -5.64
CA LEU A 246 -28.82 1.91 -5.77
C LEU A 246 -29.17 0.57 -6.42
N THR A 247 -30.28 -0.02 -5.99
CA THR A 247 -30.92 -1.13 -6.69
C THR A 247 -31.70 -0.61 -7.89
N GLU A 248 -32.01 -1.48 -8.85
CA GLU A 248 -32.86 -1.11 -9.99
C GLU A 248 -34.23 -0.59 -9.56
N GLU A 249 -34.78 -1.12 -8.49
CA GLU A 249 -36.06 -0.71 -7.95
C GLU A 249 -36.01 0.70 -7.34
N GLU A 250 -34.96 0.98 -6.55
CA GLU A 250 -34.72 2.32 -5.99
C GLU A 250 -34.45 3.35 -7.09
N PHE A 251 -33.66 2.99 -8.10
CA PHE A 251 -33.42 3.84 -9.28
C PHE A 251 -34.73 4.18 -10.01
N ASN A 252 -35.53 3.19 -10.28
CA ASN A 252 -36.81 3.42 -10.98
C ASN A 252 -37.81 4.28 -10.15
N ASN A 253 -37.79 4.16 -8.84
CA ASN A 253 -38.57 4.98 -7.93
C ASN A 253 -38.09 6.43 -7.91
N GLU A 254 -36.78 6.67 -7.79
CA GLU A 254 -36.20 8.00 -7.80
C GLU A 254 -36.31 8.67 -9.19
N LYS A 255 -36.16 7.91 -10.28
CA LYS A 255 -36.40 8.39 -11.65
C LYS A 255 -37.82 8.89 -11.86
N LYS A 256 -38.84 8.15 -11.34
CA LYS A 256 -40.27 8.59 -11.39
C LYS A 256 -40.46 9.89 -10.63
N LYS A 257 -39.85 10.04 -9.45
CA LYS A 257 -39.94 11.29 -8.66
C LYS A 257 -39.30 12.49 -9.40
N ILE A 258 -38.13 12.31 -9.99
CA ILE A 258 -37.45 13.38 -10.76
C ILE A 258 -38.29 13.79 -11.99
N LEU A 259 -38.88 12.83 -12.66
CA LEU A 259 -39.70 13.06 -13.84
C LEU A 259 -41.13 13.52 -13.54
N ASN A 260 -41.57 13.52 -12.24
CA ASN A 260 -42.93 13.83 -11.80
C ASN A 260 -44.00 12.90 -12.46
N MET A 261 -43.66 11.62 -12.62
CA MET A 261 -44.54 10.59 -13.19
C MET A 261 -45.24 9.80 -12.11
#